data_a1bfaccfc9138748273079cccb3c1654
#
_entry.id   a1bfaccfc9138748273079cccb3c1654
#
_cell.length_a   1.000
_cell.length_b   1.000
_cell.length_c   1.000
_cell.angle_alpha   90.00
_cell.angle_beta   90.00
_cell.angle_gamma   90.00
#
_symmetry.space_group_name_H-M   'P 1'
#
loop_
_entity.id
_entity.type
_entity.pdbx_description
1 polymer ?
#
loop_
_entity_poly.entity_id
_entity_poly.type
_entity_poly.pdbx_seq_one_letter_code
_entity_poly.pdbx_strand_id
1 'polypeptide(L)'
;MKQVAIVGIQGVPARYGGFETLVENIIGDNCCSEVRYTVFCSGKDYATHMKTYKEAQLKYVPLFHANGAQSTPYDILSMLKCLRGYDAVVILGVSGCIFLPIFRLLYRKRLIVNIDGLEHRRAKWGRFAKWFLRTSEAMAVRYADVVITDNKGIQDYVTSTYHKHSELIAYGGNHVLKDVPMMRQNEILEKYGLIKKEYAISICRIEPENNCHITLEAFAEMGQKLVFIGNWKYSTYGKELQRKYSKYPNICMLSAVYALDVLYTLRNNARVYIHGHSAGGTNPSLVEAMFFGKPILAYDVVYNRETTENEACYFQNCEQLVKLLHGTEESGELLKEIAERRYTWKYIAKQYEALYE
;
A
#
# COMPACT_ATOMS: atom_id res chain seq x y z
N MET A 1 20.79 -10.21 -20.07
CA MET A 1 19.51 -10.35 -19.34
C MET A 1 19.81 -10.57 -17.87
N LYS A 2 19.46 -9.60 -17.02
CA LYS A 2 19.73 -9.62 -15.56
C LYS A 2 18.74 -10.50 -14.82
N GLN A 3 19.21 -11.31 -13.91
CA GLN A 3 18.39 -12.18 -13.05
C GLN A 3 18.12 -11.44 -11.73
N VAL A 4 16.87 -11.07 -11.47
CA VAL A 4 16.47 -10.31 -10.28
C VAL A 4 15.57 -11.17 -9.39
N ALA A 5 15.95 -11.33 -8.13
CA ALA A 5 15.13 -11.99 -7.12
C ALA A 5 14.34 -10.96 -6.32
N ILE A 6 13.06 -11.22 -6.06
CA ILE A 6 12.21 -10.42 -5.19
C ILE A 6 11.81 -11.27 -3.98
N VAL A 7 12.06 -10.76 -2.77
CA VAL A 7 11.77 -11.40 -1.49
C VAL A 7 11.04 -10.42 -0.54
N GLY A 8 10.44 -10.93 0.53
CA GLY A 8 9.80 -10.10 1.56
C GLY A 8 8.30 -9.87 1.35
N ILE A 9 7.65 -10.67 0.50
CA ILE A 9 6.21 -10.63 0.25
C ILE A 9 5.57 -12.00 0.44
N GLN A 10 4.25 -12.05 0.58
CA GLN A 10 3.55 -13.34 0.59
C GLN A 10 3.66 -14.05 -0.76
N GLY A 11 3.61 -13.31 -1.86
CA GLY A 11 3.74 -13.81 -3.23
C GLY A 11 2.79 -13.16 -4.22
N VAL A 12 2.77 -13.70 -5.43
CA VAL A 12 1.86 -13.32 -6.51
C VAL A 12 1.10 -14.55 -7.05
N PRO A 13 -0.14 -14.40 -7.58
CA PRO A 13 -0.95 -13.17 -7.74
C PRO A 13 -1.24 -12.47 -6.41
N ALA A 14 -1.29 -11.14 -6.43
CA ALA A 14 -1.56 -10.35 -5.24
C ALA A 14 -2.95 -10.68 -4.67
N ARG A 15 -3.00 -11.00 -3.37
CA ARG A 15 -4.25 -11.23 -2.64
C ARG A 15 -4.58 -10.09 -1.70
N TYR A 16 -3.55 -9.58 -1.03
CA TYR A 16 -3.67 -8.51 -0.04
C TYR A 16 -2.28 -7.92 0.25
N GLY A 17 -2.16 -6.60 0.23
CA GLY A 17 -0.93 -5.90 0.60
C GLY A 17 -0.39 -4.98 -0.50
N GLY A 18 0.27 -3.91 -0.09
CA GLY A 18 0.86 -2.92 -1.00
C GLY A 18 2.03 -3.51 -1.80
N PHE A 19 2.88 -4.29 -1.15
CA PHE A 19 4.04 -4.90 -1.81
C PHE A 19 3.66 -6.01 -2.79
N GLU A 20 2.64 -6.82 -2.50
CA GLU A 20 2.13 -7.81 -3.44
C GLU A 20 1.61 -7.12 -4.72
N THR A 21 0.84 -6.03 -4.54
CA THR A 21 0.35 -5.21 -5.65
C THR A 21 1.50 -4.55 -6.42
N LEU A 22 2.52 -4.03 -5.72
CA LEU A 22 3.74 -3.49 -6.33
C LEU A 22 4.40 -4.55 -7.23
N VAL A 23 4.71 -5.72 -6.67
CA VAL A 23 5.40 -6.79 -7.41
C VAL A 23 4.58 -7.26 -8.59
N GLU A 24 3.27 -7.48 -8.41
CA GLU A 24 2.39 -7.92 -9.49
C GLU A 24 2.39 -6.97 -10.69
N ASN A 25 2.49 -5.65 -10.43
CA ASN A 25 2.48 -4.66 -11.49
C ASN A 25 3.87 -4.46 -12.12
N ILE A 26 4.96 -4.43 -11.35
CA ILE A 26 6.29 -4.29 -11.94
C ILE A 26 6.71 -5.50 -12.79
N ILE A 27 6.29 -6.73 -12.42
CA ILE A 27 6.55 -7.92 -13.26
C ILE A 27 5.60 -8.03 -14.46
N GLY A 28 4.47 -7.31 -14.44
CA GLY A 28 3.46 -7.34 -15.50
C GLY A 28 3.67 -6.31 -16.58
N ASP A 29 4.14 -5.14 -16.20
CA ASP A 29 4.46 -4.02 -17.09
C ASP A 29 5.95 -4.02 -17.46
N ASN A 30 6.57 -5.20 -17.56
CA ASN A 30 7.98 -5.37 -17.82
C ASN A 30 8.38 -4.54 -19.06
N CYS A 31 8.88 -3.35 -18.82
CA CYS A 31 9.27 -2.41 -19.88
C CYS A 31 10.61 -2.80 -20.50
N CYS A 32 11.35 -3.71 -19.85
CA CYS A 32 12.69 -4.08 -20.25
C CYS A 32 12.80 -5.59 -20.49
N SER A 33 12.93 -5.99 -21.74
CA SER A 33 13.18 -7.41 -22.12
C SER A 33 14.51 -7.97 -21.55
N GLU A 34 15.30 -7.12 -20.88
CA GLU A 34 16.60 -7.47 -20.32
C GLU A 34 16.56 -7.96 -18.87
N VAL A 35 15.41 -7.90 -18.19
CA VAL A 35 15.25 -8.34 -16.80
C VAL A 35 14.39 -9.60 -16.73
N ARG A 36 14.85 -10.59 -15.97
CA ARG A 36 14.07 -11.77 -15.58
C ARG A 36 13.84 -11.78 -14.09
N TYR A 37 12.59 -11.75 -13.69
CA TYR A 37 12.20 -11.79 -12.29
C TYR A 37 12.01 -13.21 -11.78
N THR A 38 12.46 -13.46 -10.55
CA THR A 38 12.07 -14.60 -9.74
C THR A 38 11.44 -14.07 -8.45
N VAL A 39 10.18 -14.40 -8.20
CA VAL A 39 9.45 -13.98 -7.01
C VAL A 39 9.42 -15.15 -6.00
N PHE A 40 9.88 -14.89 -4.78
CA PHE A 40 9.77 -15.85 -3.69
C PHE A 40 8.42 -15.70 -3.01
N CYS A 41 7.67 -16.81 -2.97
CA CYS A 41 6.31 -16.87 -2.45
C CYS A 41 6.24 -17.78 -1.23
N SER A 42 5.33 -17.50 -0.30
CA SER A 42 5.05 -18.38 0.82
C SER A 42 4.27 -19.62 0.37
N GLY A 43 4.89 -20.79 0.54
CA GLY A 43 4.23 -22.05 0.21
C GLY A 43 3.06 -22.41 1.13
N LYS A 44 2.97 -21.77 2.30
CA LYS A 44 1.85 -21.94 3.24
C LYS A 44 0.67 -21.04 2.95
N ASP A 45 0.93 -19.87 2.36
CA ASP A 45 -0.11 -18.87 2.10
C ASP A 45 -0.77 -19.07 0.73
N TYR A 46 -0.19 -19.90 -0.15
CA TYR A 46 -0.73 -20.24 -1.46
C TYR A 46 -1.02 -21.75 -1.57
N ALA A 47 -2.27 -22.12 -1.79
CA ALA A 47 -2.70 -23.52 -1.95
C ALA A 47 -2.22 -24.11 -3.29
N THR A 48 -2.12 -23.29 -4.33
CA THR A 48 -1.67 -23.69 -5.67
C THR A 48 -0.29 -23.08 -5.93
N HIS A 49 0.68 -23.93 -6.27
CA HIS A 49 2.04 -23.52 -6.58
C HIS A 49 2.23 -23.46 -8.09
N MET A 50 2.06 -22.27 -8.67
CA MET A 50 2.35 -22.03 -10.08
C MET A 50 3.87 -21.93 -10.29
N LYS A 51 4.36 -22.40 -11.45
CA LYS A 51 5.78 -22.26 -11.82
C LYS A 51 6.12 -20.84 -12.28
N THR A 52 5.17 -20.21 -12.94
CA THR A 52 5.31 -18.85 -13.50
C THR A 52 4.03 -18.08 -13.31
N TYR A 53 4.15 -16.75 -13.19
CA TYR A 53 3.02 -15.83 -13.21
C TYR A 53 3.44 -14.54 -13.91
N LYS A 54 2.62 -14.11 -14.90
CA LYS A 54 3.08 -13.13 -15.87
C LYS A 54 4.47 -13.61 -16.37
N GLU A 55 5.42 -12.92 -16.63
CA GLU A 55 6.72 -13.44 -17.12
C GLU A 55 7.72 -13.83 -16.00
N ALA A 56 7.33 -13.70 -14.73
CA ALA A 56 8.19 -14.02 -13.60
C ALA A 56 8.17 -15.51 -13.24
N GLN A 57 9.32 -16.06 -12.83
CA GLN A 57 9.41 -17.38 -12.19
C GLN A 57 8.96 -17.28 -10.73
N LEU A 58 8.24 -18.29 -10.23
CA LEU A 58 7.81 -18.37 -8.84
C LEU A 58 8.58 -19.47 -8.11
N LYS A 59 9.13 -19.15 -6.94
CA LYS A 59 9.78 -20.11 -6.03
C LYS A 59 9.10 -20.07 -4.67
N TYR A 60 8.69 -21.24 -4.17
CA TYR A 60 7.95 -21.33 -2.92
C TYR A 60 8.87 -21.72 -1.75
N VAL A 61 8.72 -21.01 -0.64
CA VAL A 61 9.37 -21.30 0.64
C VAL A 61 8.34 -21.99 1.54
N PRO A 62 8.52 -23.29 1.88
CA PRO A 62 7.44 -24.12 2.43
C PRO A 62 7.24 -23.99 3.93
N LEU A 63 8.22 -23.42 4.69
CA LEU A 63 8.31 -23.62 6.14
C LEU A 63 7.51 -22.62 6.97
N PHE A 64 7.41 -21.34 6.56
CA PHE A 64 6.84 -20.26 7.37
C PHE A 64 5.80 -19.46 6.59
N HIS A 65 4.87 -18.85 7.33
CA HIS A 65 3.99 -17.82 6.77
C HIS A 65 4.76 -16.51 6.56
N ALA A 66 4.44 -15.78 5.50
CA ALA A 66 5.06 -14.48 5.21
C ALA A 66 4.40 -13.31 5.98
N ASN A 67 3.84 -13.57 7.16
CA ASN A 67 3.19 -12.55 7.98
C ASN A 67 3.48 -12.72 9.48
N GLY A 68 3.27 -11.65 10.24
CA GLY A 68 3.47 -11.62 11.69
C GLY A 68 4.91 -11.98 12.09
N ALA A 69 5.07 -12.70 13.20
CA ALA A 69 6.40 -13.11 13.68
C ALA A 69 7.10 -14.13 12.78
N GLN A 70 6.36 -14.85 11.94
CA GLN A 70 6.93 -15.84 11.00
C GLN A 70 7.52 -15.19 9.74
N SER A 71 7.23 -13.92 9.47
CA SER A 71 7.82 -13.22 8.33
C SER A 71 9.35 -13.16 8.42
N THR A 72 9.91 -12.95 9.60
CA THR A 72 11.37 -12.91 9.78
C THR A 72 12.09 -14.19 9.33
N PRO A 73 11.79 -15.40 9.86
CA PRO A 73 12.43 -16.62 9.38
C PRO A 73 12.07 -16.97 7.92
N TYR A 74 10.88 -16.59 7.44
CA TYR A 74 10.50 -16.72 6.03
C TYR A 74 11.43 -15.89 5.13
N ASP A 75 11.64 -14.61 5.47
CA ASP A 75 12.48 -13.69 4.71
C ASP A 75 13.94 -14.16 4.71
N ILE A 76 14.46 -14.62 5.86
CA ILE A 76 15.82 -15.16 5.98
C ILE A 76 16.00 -16.38 5.06
N LEU A 77 15.05 -17.32 5.07
CA LEU A 77 15.12 -18.49 4.18
C LEU A 77 15.02 -18.10 2.71
N SER A 78 14.21 -17.12 2.37
CA SER A 78 14.10 -16.58 1.02
C SER A 78 15.41 -15.96 0.56
N MET A 79 16.08 -15.16 1.42
CA MET A 79 17.39 -14.59 1.16
C MET A 79 18.46 -15.66 0.96
N LEU A 80 18.51 -16.70 1.82
CA LEU A 80 19.48 -17.81 1.68
C LEU A 80 19.35 -18.53 0.33
N LYS A 81 18.14 -18.64 -0.21
CA LYS A 81 17.90 -19.20 -1.55
C LYS A 81 18.34 -18.26 -2.68
N CYS A 82 18.62 -16.99 -2.39
CA CYS A 82 19.08 -15.98 -3.35
C CYS A 82 20.62 -15.89 -3.44
N LEU A 83 21.38 -16.64 -2.65
CA LEU A 83 22.85 -16.55 -2.62
C LEU A 83 23.51 -16.83 -3.98
N ARG A 84 22.85 -17.58 -4.86
CA ARG A 84 23.39 -17.95 -6.18
C ARG A 84 22.32 -17.74 -7.27
N GLY A 85 22.79 -17.36 -8.46
CA GLY A 85 21.95 -17.29 -9.66
C GLY A 85 21.24 -15.98 -9.89
N TYR A 86 21.50 -14.94 -9.07
CA TYR A 86 20.86 -13.62 -9.23
C TYR A 86 21.89 -12.50 -9.28
N ASP A 87 21.65 -11.52 -10.13
CA ASP A 87 22.49 -10.34 -10.30
C ASP A 87 22.09 -9.23 -9.33
N ALA A 88 20.80 -9.18 -8.98
CA ALA A 88 20.26 -8.30 -7.96
C ALA A 88 19.25 -9.04 -7.08
N VAL A 89 19.16 -8.63 -5.82
CA VAL A 89 18.12 -9.04 -4.86
C VAL A 89 17.39 -7.81 -4.37
N VAL A 90 16.08 -7.80 -4.53
CA VAL A 90 15.17 -6.77 -4.02
C VAL A 90 14.45 -7.33 -2.79
N ILE A 91 14.63 -6.71 -1.65
CA ILE A 91 13.96 -7.04 -0.40
C ILE A 91 12.88 -6.01 -0.13
N LEU A 92 11.66 -6.47 0.07
CA LEU A 92 10.50 -5.62 0.36
C LEU A 92 10.11 -5.76 1.83
N GLY A 93 10.27 -4.67 2.59
CA GLY A 93 10.11 -4.65 4.04
C GLY A 93 11.40 -4.98 4.80
N VAL A 94 11.34 -4.79 6.11
CA VAL A 94 12.52 -4.89 6.99
C VAL A 94 12.54 -6.13 7.88
N SER A 95 11.53 -6.99 7.84
CA SER A 95 11.37 -8.10 8.80
C SER A 95 12.58 -9.02 8.91
N GLY A 96 13.14 -9.40 7.77
CA GLY A 96 14.32 -10.31 7.69
C GLY A 96 15.66 -9.60 7.68
N CYS A 97 15.70 -8.27 7.62
CA CYS A 97 16.92 -7.50 7.41
C CYS A 97 17.91 -7.56 8.58
N ILE A 98 17.50 -8.04 9.74
CA ILE A 98 18.41 -8.38 10.84
C ILE A 98 19.51 -9.38 10.42
N PHE A 99 19.26 -10.18 9.40
CA PHE A 99 20.19 -11.16 8.84
C PHE A 99 21.18 -10.57 7.82
N LEU A 100 20.99 -9.34 7.36
CA LEU A 100 21.82 -8.73 6.30
C LEU A 100 23.32 -8.67 6.59
N PRO A 101 23.81 -8.47 7.84
CA PRO A 101 25.23 -8.54 8.13
C PRO A 101 25.87 -9.88 7.67
N ILE A 102 25.18 -10.99 7.93
CA ILE A 102 25.66 -12.34 7.55
C ILE A 102 25.41 -12.56 6.05
N PHE A 103 24.23 -12.20 5.55
CA PHE A 103 23.90 -12.33 4.13
C PHE A 103 24.92 -11.63 3.23
N ARG A 104 25.33 -10.43 3.62
CA ARG A 104 26.26 -9.59 2.85
C ARG A 104 27.68 -10.16 2.76
N LEU A 105 28.11 -10.95 3.73
CA LEU A 105 29.40 -11.69 3.66
C LEU A 105 29.38 -12.72 2.53
N LEU A 106 28.21 -13.30 2.24
CA LEU A 106 28.03 -14.37 1.27
C LEU A 106 27.57 -13.88 -0.09
N TYR A 107 26.82 -12.76 -0.13
CA TYR A 107 26.24 -12.16 -1.34
C TYR A 107 26.84 -10.78 -1.59
N ARG A 108 27.63 -10.66 -2.66
CA ARG A 108 28.37 -9.43 -3.00
C ARG A 108 27.83 -8.67 -4.21
N LYS A 109 26.72 -9.14 -4.80
CA LYS A 109 26.06 -8.47 -5.91
C LYS A 109 25.06 -7.41 -5.40
N ARG A 110 24.32 -6.78 -6.31
CA ARG A 110 23.40 -5.67 -6.03
C ARG A 110 22.32 -6.04 -5.03
N LEU A 111 22.27 -5.37 -3.90
CA LEU A 111 21.27 -5.53 -2.86
C LEU A 111 20.44 -4.27 -2.70
N ILE A 112 19.16 -4.38 -2.96
CA ILE A 112 18.20 -3.28 -2.93
C ILE A 112 17.18 -3.58 -1.83
N VAL A 113 16.93 -2.65 -0.94
CA VAL A 113 15.93 -2.81 0.14
C VAL A 113 14.94 -1.66 0.11
N ASN A 114 13.67 -1.98 -0.08
CA ASN A 114 12.57 -1.05 0.16
C ASN A 114 12.13 -1.17 1.62
N ILE A 115 12.34 -0.13 2.41
CA ILE A 115 12.11 -0.19 3.87
C ILE A 115 10.63 0.00 4.25
N ASP A 116 9.72 0.23 3.28
CA ASP A 116 8.30 0.55 3.53
C ASP A 116 8.13 1.85 4.35
N GLY A 117 7.00 1.99 5.00
CA GLY A 117 6.81 2.98 6.05
C GLY A 117 7.57 2.61 7.33
N LEU A 118 7.51 3.48 8.33
CA LEU A 118 8.19 3.27 9.62
C LEU A 118 7.43 2.25 10.48
N GLU A 119 7.54 0.96 10.15
CA GLU A 119 6.76 -0.13 10.76
C GLU A 119 6.94 -0.17 12.30
N HIS A 120 8.14 0.15 12.80
CA HIS A 120 8.42 0.23 14.23
C HIS A 120 7.62 1.31 14.98
N ARG A 121 7.03 2.31 14.28
CA ARG A 121 6.21 3.36 14.88
C ARG A 121 4.74 2.97 15.05
N ARG A 122 4.28 1.89 14.42
CA ARG A 122 2.87 1.47 14.49
C ARG A 122 2.46 1.05 15.89
N ALA A 123 1.25 1.44 16.29
CA ALA A 123 0.70 1.20 17.61
C ALA A 123 0.51 -0.28 17.96
N LYS A 124 0.28 -1.13 16.97
CA LYS A 124 0.08 -2.58 17.13
C LYS A 124 1.27 -3.33 17.74
N TRP A 125 2.48 -2.75 17.69
CA TRP A 125 3.69 -3.41 18.14
C TRP A 125 4.03 -3.09 19.59
N GLY A 126 4.35 -4.12 20.39
CA GLY A 126 4.92 -3.97 21.73
C GLY A 126 6.37 -3.47 21.69
N ARG A 127 6.91 -3.06 22.86
CA ARG A 127 8.25 -2.43 22.99
C ARG A 127 9.38 -3.27 22.38
N PHE A 128 9.38 -4.60 22.62
CA PHE A 128 10.38 -5.52 22.05
C PHE A 128 10.31 -5.59 20.52
N ALA A 129 9.10 -5.75 19.96
CA ALA A 129 8.91 -5.78 18.51
C ALA A 129 9.33 -4.47 17.85
N LYS A 130 9.04 -3.33 18.47
CA LYS A 130 9.49 -2.01 17.99
C LYS A 130 11.01 -1.89 17.98
N TRP A 131 11.68 -2.34 19.04
CA TRP A 131 13.13 -2.37 19.11
C TRP A 131 13.73 -3.29 18.03
N PHE A 132 13.19 -4.48 17.87
CA PHE A 132 13.61 -5.45 16.85
C PHE A 132 13.47 -4.88 15.44
N LEU A 133 12.29 -4.34 15.10
CA LEU A 133 12.02 -3.75 13.78
C LEU A 133 12.93 -2.55 13.49
N ARG A 134 13.17 -1.69 14.49
CA ARG A 134 14.11 -0.57 14.35
C ARG A 134 15.55 -1.04 14.12
N THR A 135 15.98 -2.08 14.81
CA THR A 135 17.31 -2.67 14.60
C THR A 135 17.41 -3.29 13.20
N SER A 136 16.38 -4.00 12.78
CA SER A 136 16.31 -4.62 11.45
C SER A 136 16.31 -3.57 10.33
N GLU A 137 15.60 -2.44 10.52
CA GLU A 137 15.63 -1.28 9.63
C GLU A 137 17.03 -0.67 9.53
N ALA A 138 17.72 -0.50 10.67
CA ALA A 138 19.10 -0.01 10.69
C ALA A 138 20.06 -0.95 9.91
N MET A 139 19.85 -2.27 10.01
CA MET A 139 20.62 -3.24 9.20
C MET A 139 20.28 -3.12 7.71
N ALA A 140 18.99 -2.95 7.37
CA ALA A 140 18.57 -2.70 6.00
C ALA A 140 19.30 -1.51 5.40
N VAL A 141 19.21 -0.35 6.07
CA VAL A 141 19.83 0.90 5.60
C VAL A 141 21.35 0.80 5.52
N ARG A 142 21.99 0.13 6.47
CA ARG A 142 23.46 0.02 6.53
C ARG A 142 24.02 -0.89 5.45
N TYR A 143 23.40 -2.03 5.18
CA TYR A 143 23.98 -3.11 4.36
C TYR A 143 23.44 -3.16 2.93
N ALA A 144 22.36 -2.46 2.59
CA ALA A 144 21.90 -2.32 1.22
C ALA A 144 22.83 -1.42 0.39
N ASP A 145 22.99 -1.77 -0.90
CA ASP A 145 23.62 -0.87 -1.88
C ASP A 145 22.68 0.28 -2.22
N VAL A 146 21.38 -0.03 -2.35
CA VAL A 146 20.31 0.94 -2.57
C VAL A 146 19.22 0.77 -1.53
N VAL A 147 18.85 1.86 -0.89
CA VAL A 147 17.67 1.95 -0.02
C VAL A 147 16.56 2.65 -0.78
N ILE A 148 15.39 2.06 -0.84
CA ILE A 148 14.19 2.68 -1.41
C ILE A 148 13.29 3.15 -0.26
N THR A 149 12.77 4.35 -0.42
CA THR A 149 11.71 4.94 0.41
C THR A 149 10.55 5.32 -0.50
N ASP A 150 9.34 5.14 -0.04
CA ASP A 150 8.14 5.35 -0.84
C ASP A 150 7.55 6.77 -0.71
N ASN A 151 8.10 7.58 0.21
CA ASN A 151 7.62 8.92 0.50
C ASN A 151 8.76 9.84 0.94
N LYS A 152 8.65 11.12 0.61
CA LYS A 152 9.65 12.13 0.97
C LYS A 152 9.85 12.23 2.49
N GLY A 153 8.80 12.11 3.29
CA GLY A 153 8.90 12.10 4.75
C GLY A 153 9.71 10.93 5.29
N ILE A 154 9.65 9.75 4.63
CA ILE A 154 10.50 8.60 4.97
C ILE A 154 11.94 8.82 4.50
N GLN A 155 12.13 9.41 3.31
CA GLN A 155 13.45 9.76 2.79
C GLN A 155 14.19 10.73 3.73
N ASP A 156 13.51 11.75 4.21
CA ASP A 156 14.07 12.72 5.15
C ASP A 156 14.41 12.08 6.50
N TYR A 157 13.58 11.14 6.97
CA TYR A 157 13.89 10.34 8.14
C TYR A 157 15.14 9.48 7.94
N VAL A 158 15.30 8.79 6.82
CA VAL A 158 16.51 7.99 6.52
C VAL A 158 17.74 8.89 6.47
N THR A 159 17.66 10.03 5.82
CA THR A 159 18.76 11.00 5.72
C THR A 159 19.14 11.54 7.09
N SER A 160 18.16 11.96 7.91
CA SER A 160 18.44 12.55 9.23
C SER A 160 18.89 11.53 10.27
N THR A 161 18.37 10.30 10.21
CA THR A 161 18.63 9.26 11.23
C THR A 161 19.86 8.43 10.94
N TYR A 162 20.08 8.09 9.65
CA TYR A 162 21.12 7.18 9.23
C TYR A 162 22.22 7.83 8.39
N HIS A 163 22.09 9.09 8.03
CA HIS A 163 23.01 9.85 7.17
C HIS A 163 23.27 9.12 5.84
N LYS A 164 22.25 8.49 5.29
CA LYS A 164 22.33 7.73 4.03
C LYS A 164 21.32 8.25 3.03
N HIS A 165 21.76 8.31 1.76
CA HIS A 165 20.87 8.58 0.63
C HIS A 165 19.93 7.41 0.39
N SER A 166 18.69 7.69 -0.01
CA SER A 166 17.73 6.69 -0.46
C SER A 166 17.02 7.16 -1.73
N GLU A 167 16.65 6.20 -2.57
CA GLU A 167 15.85 6.46 -3.77
C GLU A 167 14.38 6.60 -3.40
N LEU A 168 13.74 7.64 -3.92
CA LEU A 168 12.32 7.89 -3.70
C LEU A 168 11.52 7.21 -4.81
N ILE A 169 10.93 6.04 -4.51
CA ILE A 169 10.09 5.29 -5.45
C ILE A 169 8.77 4.93 -4.75
N ALA A 170 7.71 5.60 -5.13
CA ALA A 170 6.38 5.43 -4.56
C ALA A 170 5.65 4.18 -5.13
N TYR A 171 4.36 4.06 -4.85
CA TYR A 171 3.47 3.06 -5.44
C TYR A 171 2.78 3.60 -6.68
N GLY A 172 2.46 2.72 -7.62
CA GLY A 172 1.56 3.03 -8.72
C GLY A 172 0.08 2.82 -8.32
N GLY A 173 -0.84 3.44 -9.07
CA GLY A 173 -2.27 3.34 -8.75
C GLY A 173 -3.17 3.15 -9.97
N ASN A 174 -2.67 3.30 -11.20
CA ASN A 174 -3.49 3.28 -12.40
C ASN A 174 -4.11 1.92 -12.75
N HIS A 175 -3.72 0.83 -12.08
CA HIS A 175 -4.34 -0.50 -12.22
C HIS A 175 -5.82 -0.54 -11.81
N VAL A 176 -6.27 0.43 -11.00
CA VAL A 176 -7.66 0.54 -10.57
C VAL A 176 -8.60 1.11 -11.64
N LEU A 177 -8.04 1.74 -12.68
CA LEU A 177 -8.81 2.21 -13.81
C LEU A 177 -9.24 1.01 -14.66
N LYS A 178 -10.56 0.83 -14.79
CA LYS A 178 -11.17 -0.27 -15.53
C LYS A 178 -12.25 0.26 -16.47
N ASP A 179 -12.38 -0.37 -17.60
CA ASP A 179 -13.53 -0.13 -18.47
C ASP A 179 -14.70 -0.98 -17.97
N VAL A 180 -15.57 -0.36 -17.17
CA VAL A 180 -16.78 -1.01 -16.63
C VAL A 180 -17.99 -0.42 -17.33
N PRO A 181 -18.76 -1.22 -18.09
CA PRO A 181 -19.93 -0.75 -18.81
C PRO A 181 -20.93 -0.06 -17.86
N MET A 182 -21.60 1.01 -18.36
CA MET A 182 -22.53 1.81 -17.57
C MET A 182 -23.66 0.97 -16.95
N MET A 183 -24.16 -0.03 -17.69
CA MET A 183 -25.19 -0.95 -17.18
C MET A 183 -24.67 -1.69 -15.94
N ARG A 184 -23.45 -2.19 -15.96
CA ARG A 184 -22.81 -2.88 -14.83
C ARG A 184 -22.57 -1.94 -13.66
N GLN A 185 -22.19 -0.68 -13.92
CA GLN A 185 -22.05 0.33 -12.86
C GLN A 185 -23.38 0.59 -12.17
N ASN A 186 -24.48 0.72 -12.94
CA ASN A 186 -25.82 0.94 -12.39
C ASN A 186 -26.29 -0.25 -11.52
N GLU A 187 -26.09 -1.49 -11.98
CA GLU A 187 -26.36 -2.70 -11.18
C GLU A 187 -25.63 -2.69 -9.83
N ILE A 188 -24.36 -2.29 -9.84
CA ILE A 188 -23.55 -2.22 -8.62
C ILE A 188 -24.06 -1.13 -7.69
N LEU A 189 -24.36 0.06 -8.21
CA LEU A 189 -24.90 1.16 -7.41
C LEU A 189 -26.25 0.79 -6.80
N GLU A 190 -27.16 0.21 -7.57
CA GLU A 190 -28.46 -0.27 -7.11
C GLU A 190 -28.33 -1.33 -6.01
N LYS A 191 -27.46 -2.31 -6.20
CA LYS A 191 -27.15 -3.36 -5.20
C LYS A 191 -26.79 -2.77 -3.82
N TYR A 192 -26.08 -1.65 -3.80
CA TYR A 192 -25.66 -1.00 -2.55
C TYR A 192 -26.56 0.18 -2.13
N GLY A 193 -27.66 0.43 -2.83
CA GLY A 193 -28.58 1.54 -2.58
C GLY A 193 -27.90 2.90 -2.67
N LEU A 194 -27.06 3.10 -3.70
CA LEU A 194 -26.24 4.30 -3.89
C LEU A 194 -26.70 5.10 -5.11
N ILE A 195 -26.68 6.42 -4.97
CA ILE A 195 -26.92 7.36 -6.05
C ILE A 195 -25.61 8.01 -6.44
N LYS A 196 -25.37 8.10 -7.75
CA LYS A 196 -24.14 8.67 -8.32
C LYS A 196 -23.91 10.09 -7.80
N LYS A 197 -22.70 10.38 -7.35
CA LYS A 197 -22.25 11.67 -6.79
C LYS A 197 -22.96 12.12 -5.49
N GLU A 198 -23.70 11.22 -4.83
CA GLU A 198 -24.40 11.56 -3.57
C GLU A 198 -23.78 10.90 -2.34
N TYR A 199 -22.67 10.21 -2.48
CA TYR A 199 -21.96 9.58 -1.36
C TYR A 199 -20.48 9.89 -1.32
N ALA A 200 -19.93 9.89 -0.13
CA ALA A 200 -18.49 9.85 0.10
C ALA A 200 -18.00 8.40 0.18
N ILE A 201 -16.73 8.18 -0.14
CA ILE A 201 -16.11 6.84 -0.01
C ILE A 201 -14.82 6.91 0.79
N SER A 202 -14.60 5.90 1.65
CA SER A 202 -13.33 5.66 2.32
C SER A 202 -12.97 4.19 2.21
N ILE A 203 -11.70 3.89 1.92
CA ILE A 203 -11.19 2.52 1.74
C ILE A 203 -9.89 2.38 2.51
N CYS A 204 -9.88 1.58 3.59
CA CYS A 204 -8.67 1.34 4.37
C CYS A 204 -8.76 0.08 5.23
N ARG A 205 -7.64 -0.29 5.84
CA ARG A 205 -7.62 -1.21 6.97
C ARG A 205 -8.26 -0.54 8.18
N ILE A 206 -9.08 -1.28 8.92
CA ILE A 206 -9.77 -0.74 10.10
C ILE A 206 -8.82 -0.84 11.30
N GLU A 207 -7.94 0.16 11.40
CA GLU A 207 -6.90 0.30 12.42
C GLU A 207 -6.94 1.73 13.01
N PRO A 208 -6.55 1.93 14.29
CA PRO A 208 -6.61 3.25 14.94
C PRO A 208 -5.84 4.35 14.18
N GLU A 209 -4.67 4.02 13.63
CA GLU A 209 -3.84 4.95 12.85
C GLU A 209 -4.48 5.41 11.54
N ASN A 210 -5.58 4.79 11.12
CA ASN A 210 -6.34 5.20 9.94
C ASN A 210 -7.52 6.12 10.28
N ASN A 211 -7.63 6.55 11.55
CA ASN A 211 -8.61 7.51 12.04
C ASN A 211 -10.06 7.23 11.58
N CYS A 212 -10.41 5.93 11.48
CA CYS A 212 -11.75 5.50 11.03
C CYS A 212 -12.85 6.09 11.91
N HIS A 213 -12.59 6.28 13.20
CA HIS A 213 -13.52 6.86 14.16
C HIS A 213 -13.87 8.31 13.81
N ILE A 214 -12.89 9.14 13.38
CA ILE A 214 -13.12 10.53 12.98
C ILE A 214 -14.06 10.58 11.78
N THR A 215 -13.80 9.75 10.76
CA THR A 215 -14.65 9.69 9.56
C THR A 215 -16.08 9.26 9.92
N LEU A 216 -16.23 8.19 10.71
CA LEU A 216 -17.55 7.68 11.08
C LEU A 216 -18.34 8.68 11.94
N GLU A 217 -17.66 9.38 12.86
CA GLU A 217 -18.26 10.39 13.72
C GLU A 217 -18.80 11.56 12.90
N ALA A 218 -18.01 12.10 11.98
CA ALA A 218 -18.41 13.18 11.09
C ALA A 218 -19.66 12.82 10.25
N PHE A 219 -19.70 11.63 9.67
CA PHE A 219 -20.85 11.19 8.87
C PHE A 219 -22.08 10.81 9.71
N ALA A 220 -21.89 10.37 10.95
CA ALA A 220 -23.00 10.16 11.88
C ALA A 220 -23.66 11.48 12.31
N GLU A 221 -22.85 12.55 12.45
CA GLU A 221 -23.33 13.90 12.78
C GLU A 221 -24.06 14.54 11.58
N MET A 222 -23.46 14.46 10.39
CA MET A 222 -23.98 15.15 9.19
C MET A 222 -25.17 14.44 8.52
N GLY A 223 -25.36 13.15 8.73
CA GLY A 223 -26.37 12.38 8.03
C GLY A 223 -26.12 12.16 6.53
N GLN A 224 -25.00 12.65 5.96
CA GLN A 224 -24.63 12.41 4.56
C GLN A 224 -24.24 10.95 4.32
N LYS A 225 -24.42 10.46 3.09
CA LYS A 225 -24.14 9.07 2.73
C LYS A 225 -22.63 8.79 2.67
N LEU A 226 -22.21 7.77 3.42
CA LEU A 226 -20.84 7.27 3.41
C LEU A 226 -20.81 5.79 3.01
N VAL A 227 -19.92 5.43 2.11
CA VAL A 227 -19.50 4.04 1.84
C VAL A 227 -18.12 3.86 2.45
N PHE A 228 -18.02 3.01 3.47
CA PHE A 228 -16.74 2.75 4.12
C PHE A 228 -16.37 1.27 3.98
N ILE A 229 -15.31 1.01 3.18
CA ILE A 229 -14.86 -0.35 2.83
C ILE A 229 -13.66 -0.72 3.69
N GLY A 230 -13.75 -1.86 4.40
CA GLY A 230 -12.65 -2.36 5.21
C GLY A 230 -12.95 -3.67 5.89
N ASN A 231 -11.95 -4.28 6.52
CA ASN A 231 -12.14 -5.52 7.29
C ASN A 231 -12.52 -5.24 8.74
N TRP A 232 -13.80 -4.98 8.98
CA TRP A 232 -14.35 -4.59 10.27
C TRP A 232 -14.19 -5.66 11.37
N LYS A 233 -14.09 -6.93 11.00
CA LYS A 233 -14.05 -8.07 11.94
C LYS A 233 -12.65 -8.44 12.38
N TYR A 234 -11.61 -7.84 11.77
CA TYR A 234 -10.22 -8.23 12.00
C TYR A 234 -9.70 -7.82 13.40
N SER A 235 -10.08 -6.65 13.90
CA SER A 235 -9.60 -6.10 15.17
C SER A 235 -10.75 -5.81 16.15
N THR A 236 -10.43 -5.69 17.45
CA THR A 236 -11.39 -5.22 18.48
C THR A 236 -11.90 -3.83 18.14
N TYR A 237 -10.98 -2.92 17.73
CA TYR A 237 -11.32 -1.58 17.27
C TYR A 237 -12.35 -1.59 16.15
N GLY A 238 -12.16 -2.42 15.12
CA GLY A 238 -13.11 -2.53 14.02
C GLY A 238 -14.48 -3.03 14.45
N LYS A 239 -14.53 -4.04 15.32
CA LYS A 239 -15.79 -4.59 15.87
C LYS A 239 -16.55 -3.54 16.71
N GLU A 240 -15.85 -2.76 17.50
CA GLU A 240 -16.44 -1.68 18.31
C GLU A 240 -17.04 -0.58 17.44
N LEU A 241 -16.30 -0.14 16.42
CA LEU A 241 -16.79 0.83 15.45
C LEU A 241 -18.01 0.30 14.68
N GLN A 242 -17.96 -0.95 14.22
CA GLN A 242 -19.09 -1.56 13.54
C GLN A 242 -20.33 -1.59 14.43
N ARG A 243 -20.21 -2.01 15.70
CA ARG A 243 -21.31 -2.03 16.67
C ARG A 243 -21.88 -0.64 16.91
N LYS A 244 -21.01 0.41 17.03
CA LYS A 244 -21.43 1.78 17.33
C LYS A 244 -22.16 2.42 16.14
N TYR A 245 -21.67 2.21 14.92
CA TYR A 245 -22.11 2.98 13.74
C TYR A 245 -23.02 2.22 12.78
N SER A 246 -23.23 0.91 12.92
CA SER A 246 -24.16 0.12 12.08
C SER A 246 -25.64 0.56 12.20
N LYS A 247 -25.98 1.28 13.25
CA LYS A 247 -27.32 1.85 13.46
C LYS A 247 -27.64 3.09 12.62
N TYR A 248 -26.63 3.70 11.97
CA TYR A 248 -26.81 4.89 11.15
C TYR A 248 -27.11 4.50 9.70
N PRO A 249 -28.32 4.80 9.16
CA PRO A 249 -28.75 4.32 7.83
C PRO A 249 -27.95 4.99 6.68
N ASN A 250 -27.34 6.12 6.95
CA ASN A 250 -26.49 6.83 6.00
C ASN A 250 -25.06 6.25 5.91
N ILE A 251 -24.64 5.38 6.85
CA ILE A 251 -23.29 4.79 6.87
C ILE A 251 -23.35 3.34 6.36
N CYS A 252 -22.85 3.12 5.15
CA CYS A 252 -22.74 1.81 4.53
C CYS A 252 -21.36 1.21 4.81
N MET A 253 -21.27 0.32 5.80
CA MET A 253 -20.02 -0.35 6.21
C MET A 253 -19.85 -1.65 5.43
N LEU A 254 -19.06 -1.64 4.38
CA LEU A 254 -18.80 -2.82 3.55
C LEU A 254 -17.57 -3.60 4.04
N SER A 255 -17.66 -4.93 3.97
CA SER A 255 -16.47 -5.78 4.11
C SER A 255 -15.47 -5.49 2.98
N ALA A 256 -14.21 -5.94 3.16
CA ALA A 256 -13.19 -5.79 2.12
C ALA A 256 -13.69 -6.31 0.77
N VAL A 257 -13.60 -5.48 -0.25
CA VAL A 257 -13.99 -5.75 -1.63
C VAL A 257 -12.72 -5.87 -2.48
N TYR A 258 -12.61 -6.94 -3.24
CA TYR A 258 -11.47 -7.21 -4.13
C TYR A 258 -11.86 -7.25 -5.61
N ALA A 259 -13.16 -7.27 -5.91
CA ALA A 259 -13.68 -7.22 -7.27
C ALA A 259 -13.41 -5.83 -7.87
N LEU A 260 -12.56 -5.78 -8.90
CA LEU A 260 -12.07 -4.53 -9.48
C LEU A 260 -13.18 -3.71 -10.14
N ASP A 261 -14.18 -4.35 -10.76
CA ASP A 261 -15.35 -3.70 -11.33
C ASP A 261 -16.18 -2.98 -10.25
N VAL A 262 -16.33 -3.61 -9.08
CA VAL A 262 -17.03 -3.02 -7.94
C VAL A 262 -16.25 -1.85 -7.37
N LEU A 263 -14.95 -2.02 -7.09
CA LEU A 263 -14.09 -0.96 -6.56
C LEU A 263 -14.01 0.25 -7.50
N TYR A 264 -13.84 -0.01 -8.81
CA TYR A 264 -13.88 1.04 -9.82
C TYR A 264 -15.20 1.81 -9.76
N THR A 265 -16.33 1.09 -9.80
CA THR A 265 -17.66 1.71 -9.81
C THR A 265 -17.89 2.57 -8.57
N LEU A 266 -17.55 2.06 -7.39
CA LEU A 266 -17.75 2.79 -6.14
C LEU A 266 -16.87 4.05 -6.05
N ARG A 267 -15.61 4.00 -6.51
CA ARG A 267 -14.73 5.19 -6.54
C ARG A 267 -15.16 6.19 -7.61
N ASN A 268 -15.45 5.71 -8.82
CA ASN A 268 -15.79 6.56 -9.96
C ASN A 268 -17.07 7.37 -9.74
N ASN A 269 -18.03 6.80 -9.05
CA ASN A 269 -19.33 7.43 -8.81
C ASN A 269 -19.44 8.13 -7.44
N ALA A 270 -18.39 8.11 -6.62
CA ALA A 270 -18.36 8.89 -5.38
C ALA A 270 -18.25 10.40 -5.65
N ARG A 271 -18.76 11.20 -4.72
CA ARG A 271 -18.60 12.66 -4.72
C ARG A 271 -17.20 13.07 -4.24
N VAL A 272 -16.73 12.43 -3.18
CA VAL A 272 -15.49 12.78 -2.48
C VAL A 272 -14.86 11.52 -1.88
N TYR A 273 -13.52 11.47 -1.83
CA TYR A 273 -12.77 10.42 -1.15
C TYR A 273 -12.24 10.91 0.19
N ILE A 274 -12.43 10.10 1.24
CA ILE A 274 -11.93 10.41 2.60
C ILE A 274 -10.75 9.52 2.92
N HIS A 275 -9.62 10.13 3.30
CA HIS A 275 -8.37 9.43 3.60
C HIS A 275 -7.88 9.73 5.02
N GLY A 276 -8.11 8.81 5.94
CA GLY A 276 -7.82 9.02 7.37
C GLY A 276 -6.41 8.60 7.83
N HIS A 277 -5.53 8.06 6.97
CA HIS A 277 -4.23 7.54 7.38
C HIS A 277 -3.33 8.61 8.01
N SER A 278 -2.76 8.29 9.17
CA SER A 278 -1.80 9.15 9.88
C SER A 278 -0.40 8.55 10.02
N ALA A 279 -0.22 7.28 9.65
CA ALA A 279 1.05 6.58 9.76
C ALA A 279 1.41 5.84 8.46
N GLY A 280 2.70 5.72 8.17
CA GLY A 280 3.20 5.07 6.98
C GLY A 280 3.90 6.04 6.04
N GLY A 281 4.08 5.64 4.80
CA GLY A 281 4.62 6.45 3.70
C GLY A 281 3.52 6.83 2.69
N THR A 282 3.81 6.65 1.40
CA THR A 282 2.81 6.77 0.34
C THR A 282 1.79 5.64 0.45
N ASN A 283 0.52 6.03 0.68
CA ASN A 283 -0.52 5.03 0.85
C ASN A 283 -1.14 4.64 -0.50
N PRO A 284 -1.12 3.36 -0.90
CA PRO A 284 -1.67 2.93 -2.18
C PRO A 284 -3.12 3.35 -2.40
N SER A 285 -3.98 3.31 -1.36
CA SER A 285 -5.39 3.67 -1.52
C SER A 285 -5.61 5.17 -1.77
N LEU A 286 -4.70 6.04 -1.29
CA LEU A 286 -4.70 7.47 -1.62
C LEU A 286 -4.31 7.69 -3.08
N VAL A 287 -3.20 7.08 -3.49
CA VAL A 287 -2.72 7.13 -4.89
C VAL A 287 -3.79 6.62 -5.85
N GLU A 288 -4.41 5.49 -5.55
CA GLU A 288 -5.52 4.94 -6.33
C GLU A 288 -6.70 5.92 -6.43
N ALA A 289 -7.05 6.60 -5.34
CA ALA A 289 -8.17 7.55 -5.34
C ALA A 289 -7.89 8.78 -6.20
N MET A 290 -6.65 9.25 -6.27
CA MET A 290 -6.25 10.41 -7.07
C MET A 290 -6.55 10.21 -8.57
N PHE A 291 -6.42 8.97 -9.09
CA PHE A 291 -6.70 8.67 -10.50
C PHE A 291 -8.16 8.90 -10.93
N PHE A 292 -9.08 9.05 -9.99
CA PHE A 292 -10.51 9.29 -10.30
C PHE A 292 -10.87 10.78 -10.44
N GLY A 293 -9.92 11.70 -10.21
CA GLY A 293 -10.18 13.13 -10.34
C GLY A 293 -11.31 13.65 -9.42
N LYS A 294 -11.45 13.03 -8.24
CA LYS A 294 -12.43 13.47 -7.23
C LYS A 294 -11.72 14.30 -6.16
N PRO A 295 -12.43 15.21 -5.49
CA PRO A 295 -11.91 15.86 -4.31
C PRO A 295 -11.46 14.82 -3.28
N ILE A 296 -10.35 15.09 -2.60
CA ILE A 296 -9.83 14.23 -1.54
C ILE A 296 -9.73 15.05 -0.26
N LEU A 297 -10.38 14.53 0.81
CA LEU A 297 -10.19 15.05 2.16
C LEU A 297 -9.26 14.09 2.89
N ALA A 298 -8.03 14.53 3.17
CA ALA A 298 -6.99 13.69 3.75
C ALA A 298 -6.66 14.12 5.18
N TYR A 299 -6.29 13.16 6.03
CA TYR A 299 -5.76 13.48 7.35
C TYR A 299 -4.46 14.29 7.22
N ASP A 300 -4.34 15.36 8.00
CA ASP A 300 -3.22 16.30 7.92
C ASP A 300 -1.93 15.70 8.51
N VAL A 301 -1.14 15.11 7.65
CA VAL A 301 0.18 14.54 7.97
C VAL A 301 1.11 14.68 6.76
N VAL A 302 2.41 14.79 7.03
CA VAL A 302 3.43 15.02 6.01
C VAL A 302 3.35 14.04 4.84
N TYR A 303 3.03 12.78 5.08
CA TYR A 303 2.94 11.75 4.05
C TYR A 303 1.81 12.01 3.05
N ASN A 304 0.63 12.39 3.55
CA ASN A 304 -0.52 12.69 2.69
C ASN A 304 -0.29 14.00 1.91
N ARG A 305 0.28 15.01 2.56
CA ARG A 305 0.64 16.28 1.91
C ARG A 305 1.64 16.09 0.78
N GLU A 306 2.68 15.28 1.00
CA GLU A 306 3.67 14.98 -0.03
C GLU A 306 3.06 14.17 -1.18
N THR A 307 2.26 13.15 -0.88
CA THR A 307 1.63 12.31 -1.91
C THR A 307 0.71 13.12 -2.82
N THR A 308 0.00 14.09 -2.28
CA THR A 308 -0.95 14.94 -3.01
C THR A 308 -0.37 16.30 -3.43
N GLU A 309 0.92 16.54 -3.23
CA GLU A 309 1.60 17.82 -3.49
C GLU A 309 0.89 19.03 -2.86
N ASN A 310 0.23 18.83 -1.71
CA ASN A 310 -0.62 19.78 -0.99
C ASN A 310 -1.93 20.18 -1.70
N GLU A 311 -2.36 19.49 -2.75
CA GLU A 311 -3.58 19.79 -3.52
C GLU A 311 -4.84 19.11 -2.98
N ALA A 312 -4.77 18.35 -1.87
CA ALA A 312 -5.93 17.83 -1.15
C ALA A 312 -6.40 18.83 -0.08
N CYS A 313 -7.63 18.67 0.41
CA CYS A 313 -8.08 19.35 1.61
C CYS A 313 -7.72 18.54 2.85
N TYR A 314 -7.30 19.20 3.95
CA TYR A 314 -6.75 18.48 5.10
C TYR A 314 -7.53 18.72 6.38
N PHE A 315 -7.69 17.64 7.18
CA PHE A 315 -8.36 17.67 8.49
C PHE A 315 -7.53 16.93 9.55
N GLN A 316 -7.69 17.32 10.81
CA GLN A 316 -7.09 16.67 11.97
C GLN A 316 -8.12 16.08 12.95
N ASN A 317 -9.38 16.51 12.85
CA ASN A 317 -10.46 16.09 13.74
C ASN A 317 -11.82 16.09 13.03
N CYS A 318 -12.84 15.63 13.74
CA CYS A 318 -14.22 15.53 13.25
C CYS A 318 -14.77 16.88 12.81
N GLU A 319 -14.62 17.95 13.60
CA GLU A 319 -15.14 19.28 13.31
C GLU A 319 -14.58 19.84 11.99
N GLN A 320 -13.27 19.72 11.77
CA GLN A 320 -12.63 20.14 10.52
C GLN A 320 -13.12 19.32 9.33
N LEU A 321 -13.30 18.00 9.49
CA LEU A 321 -13.82 17.15 8.43
C LEU A 321 -15.26 17.53 8.07
N VAL A 322 -16.13 17.79 9.07
CA VAL A 322 -17.50 18.27 8.87
C VAL A 322 -17.51 19.61 8.10
N LYS A 323 -16.66 20.56 8.49
CA LYS A 323 -16.53 21.85 7.82
C LYS A 323 -16.12 21.69 6.34
N LEU A 324 -15.14 20.84 6.06
CA LEU A 324 -14.70 20.57 4.69
C LEU A 324 -15.81 19.90 3.86
N LEU A 325 -16.56 18.96 4.42
CA LEU A 325 -17.65 18.27 3.73
C LEU A 325 -18.80 19.19 3.32
N HIS A 326 -19.02 20.31 4.04
CA HIS A 326 -19.98 21.36 3.67
C HIS A 326 -19.48 22.25 2.55
N GLY A 327 -18.18 22.49 2.43
CA GLY A 327 -17.58 23.43 1.48
C GLY A 327 -16.97 22.82 0.22
N THR A 328 -16.96 21.49 0.08
CA THR A 328 -16.24 20.81 -1.02
C THR A 328 -17.05 20.84 -2.31
N GLU A 329 -16.82 21.85 -3.13
CA GLU A 329 -17.18 21.91 -4.56
C GLU A 329 -15.95 21.78 -5.46
N GLU A 330 -14.76 21.61 -4.89
CA GLU A 330 -13.48 21.59 -5.61
C GLU A 330 -13.36 20.38 -6.56
N SER A 331 -12.70 20.62 -7.69
CA SER A 331 -12.34 19.58 -8.63
C SER A 331 -11.10 18.82 -8.14
N GLY A 332 -11.04 17.52 -8.35
CA GLY A 332 -9.85 16.71 -8.10
C GLY A 332 -8.94 16.53 -9.32
N GLU A 333 -9.09 17.34 -10.35
CA GLU A 333 -8.31 17.18 -11.60
C GLU A 333 -6.81 17.35 -11.39
N LEU A 334 -6.37 18.32 -10.57
CA LEU A 334 -4.95 18.47 -10.23
C LEU A 334 -4.39 17.23 -9.54
N LEU A 335 -5.16 16.60 -8.65
CA LEU A 335 -4.77 15.34 -8.01
C LEU A 335 -4.60 14.21 -9.03
N LYS A 336 -5.46 14.17 -10.05
CA LYS A 336 -5.36 13.21 -11.14
C LYS A 336 -4.12 13.47 -12.01
N GLU A 337 -3.82 14.70 -12.36
CA GLU A 337 -2.61 15.08 -13.10
C GLU A 337 -1.34 14.68 -12.33
N ILE A 338 -1.31 14.90 -11.01
CA ILE A 338 -0.22 14.45 -10.14
C ILE A 338 -0.08 12.93 -10.20
N ALA A 339 -1.20 12.19 -10.09
CA ALA A 339 -1.21 10.73 -10.14
C ALA A 339 -0.70 10.20 -11.49
N GLU A 340 -1.17 10.75 -12.59
CA GLU A 340 -0.75 10.36 -13.94
C GLU A 340 0.75 10.64 -14.18
N ARG A 341 1.29 11.71 -13.62
CA ARG A 341 2.70 12.07 -13.74
C ARG A 341 3.60 11.22 -12.83
N ARG A 342 3.21 10.96 -11.56
CA ARG A 342 4.08 10.37 -10.54
C ARG A 342 3.81 8.89 -10.26
N TYR A 343 2.59 8.41 -10.46
CA TYR A 343 2.11 7.15 -9.86
C TYR A 343 1.57 6.15 -10.87
N THR A 344 2.03 6.18 -12.12
CA THR A 344 1.73 5.10 -13.07
C THR A 344 2.66 3.91 -12.87
N TRP A 345 2.15 2.69 -12.96
CA TRP A 345 2.96 1.48 -12.82
C TRP A 345 4.11 1.42 -13.81
N LYS A 346 3.90 1.89 -15.03
CA LYS A 346 4.96 1.99 -16.05
C LYS A 346 6.12 2.89 -15.60
N TYR A 347 5.82 4.02 -14.94
CA TYR A 347 6.84 4.92 -14.40
C TYR A 347 7.56 4.27 -13.22
N ILE A 348 6.83 3.65 -12.30
CA ILE A 348 7.39 2.96 -11.13
C ILE A 348 8.27 1.77 -11.56
N ALA A 349 7.82 0.94 -12.50
CA ALA A 349 8.60 -0.19 -13.02
C ALA A 349 9.95 0.27 -13.59
N LYS A 350 9.97 1.34 -14.39
CA LYS A 350 11.20 1.92 -14.92
C LYS A 350 12.18 2.38 -13.83
N GLN A 351 11.67 2.98 -12.74
CA GLN A 351 12.51 3.38 -11.62
C GLN A 351 13.15 2.17 -10.94
N TYR A 352 12.40 1.08 -10.73
CA TYR A 352 12.95 -0.16 -10.20
C TYR A 352 13.99 -0.78 -11.15
N GLU A 353 13.71 -0.84 -12.45
CA GLU A 353 14.61 -1.39 -13.47
C GLU A 353 15.97 -0.65 -13.50
N ALA A 354 15.96 0.68 -13.37
CA ALA A 354 17.17 1.49 -13.31
C ALA A 354 18.08 1.16 -12.10
N LEU A 355 17.54 0.58 -11.04
CA LEU A 355 18.33 0.20 -9.87
C LEU A 355 19.13 -1.08 -10.05
N TYR A 356 18.86 -1.87 -11.06
CA TYR A 356 19.51 -3.17 -11.27
C TYR A 356 20.87 -3.04 -11.98
N GLU A 357 21.21 -1.87 -12.44
CA GLU A 357 22.53 -1.55 -13.01
C GLU A 357 23.61 -1.42 -11.94
#